data_61c8cf1605a8a68113e90b2771ee97e3
#
_entry.id   61c8cf1605a8a68113e90b2771ee97e3
#
_cell.length_a   1.000
_cell.length_b   1.000
_cell.length_c   1.000
_cell.angle_alpha   90.00
_cell.angle_beta   90.00
_cell.angle_gamma   90.00
#
_symmetry.space_group_name_H-M   'P 1'
#
loop_
_entity.id
_entity.type
_entity.pdbx_description
1 polymer ?
#
loop_
_entity_poly.entity_id
_entity_poly.type
_entity_poly.pdbx_seq_one_letter_code
_entity_poly.pdbx_strand_id
1 'polypeptide(L)'
;MLNTEIAEVMQTPGKVYDIAEKVQYNLALNNEEKEVAEVMDAFAHHVGETGSDPEKQIASFVTKTVTDELYNAPDELLDSMFDRGTVGEFDDYQAQRTVKNTLVAHEAAKGGNVPRSYLHLETLTPRWTNLQIETDLSYTDMRRNGFKAIANLTTFMSEALKNKMFARIFGQVDAAIAGGEQKIDVGGTAPTMEAMDKLALYLNEYSDGSTPFTVSLMKYCAQLRRMTGYAQYLSDGMKDDFNRYGFVKTYDGIAITGIS
;
A
#
# COMPACT_ATOMS: atom_id res chain seq x y z
N MET A 1 -3.64 -2.36 -39.24
CA MET A 1 -4.82 -2.39 -38.35
C MET A 1 -4.42 -2.81 -36.95
N LEU A 2 -3.97 -4.04 -36.71
CA LEU A 2 -3.66 -4.52 -35.36
C LEU A 2 -2.70 -3.61 -34.57
N ASN A 3 -1.62 -3.10 -35.18
CA ASN A 3 -0.66 -2.22 -34.52
C ASN A 3 -1.22 -0.84 -34.11
N THR A 4 -2.24 -0.35 -34.81
CA THR A 4 -2.86 0.94 -34.49
C THR A 4 -3.82 0.78 -33.30
N GLU A 5 -4.60 -0.30 -33.28
CA GLU A 5 -5.53 -0.64 -32.20
C GLU A 5 -4.78 -0.93 -30.90
N ILE A 6 -3.66 -1.66 -30.99
CA ILE A 6 -2.78 -1.91 -29.84
C ILE A 6 -2.16 -0.62 -29.33
N ALA A 7 -1.75 0.30 -30.21
CA ALA A 7 -1.18 1.56 -29.80
C ALA A 7 -2.20 2.45 -29.05
N GLU A 8 -3.47 2.40 -29.39
CA GLU A 8 -4.56 3.09 -28.68
C GLU A 8 -4.80 2.46 -27.30
N VAL A 9 -4.84 1.13 -27.23
CA VAL A 9 -4.98 0.39 -25.96
C VAL A 9 -3.81 0.68 -25.02
N MET A 10 -2.58 0.79 -25.53
CA MET A 10 -1.38 1.11 -24.76
C MET A 10 -1.33 2.56 -24.21
N GLN A 11 -2.23 3.45 -24.63
CA GLN A 11 -2.32 4.80 -24.08
C GLN A 11 -3.05 4.84 -22.73
N THR A 12 -3.78 3.80 -22.36
CA THR A 12 -4.54 3.72 -21.11
C THR A 12 -4.18 2.47 -20.30
N PRO A 13 -2.93 2.36 -19.79
CA PRO A 13 -2.45 1.14 -19.15
C PRO A 13 -3.26 0.73 -17.90
N GLY A 14 -3.75 1.68 -17.10
CA GLY A 14 -4.57 1.38 -15.93
C GLY A 14 -5.88 0.67 -16.29
N LYS A 15 -6.57 1.10 -17.36
CA LYS A 15 -7.78 0.37 -17.84
C LYS A 15 -7.47 -1.05 -18.26
N VAL A 16 -6.30 -1.27 -18.84
CA VAL A 16 -5.90 -2.61 -19.27
C VAL A 16 -5.56 -3.50 -18.08
N TYR A 17 -5.02 -2.93 -17.01
CA TYR A 17 -4.81 -3.66 -15.76
C TYR A 17 -6.14 -4.14 -15.17
N ASP A 18 -7.14 -3.28 -15.08
CA ASP A 18 -8.49 -3.65 -14.61
C ASP A 18 -9.10 -4.79 -15.44
N ILE A 19 -8.93 -4.73 -16.77
CA ILE A 19 -9.38 -5.79 -17.68
C ILE A 19 -8.58 -7.08 -17.44
N ALA A 20 -7.27 -6.97 -17.27
CA ALA A 20 -6.40 -8.12 -17.01
C ALA A 20 -6.79 -8.82 -15.69
N GLU A 21 -7.07 -8.05 -14.64
CA GLU A 21 -7.55 -8.58 -13.36
C GLU A 21 -8.89 -9.29 -13.52
N LYS A 22 -9.85 -8.67 -14.22
CA LYS A 22 -11.15 -9.32 -14.51
C LYS A 22 -11.01 -10.61 -15.30
N VAL A 23 -10.13 -10.65 -16.30
CA VAL A 23 -9.85 -11.86 -17.11
C VAL A 23 -9.20 -12.95 -16.26
N GLN A 24 -8.28 -12.59 -15.36
CA GLN A 24 -7.64 -13.53 -14.45
C GLN A 24 -8.65 -14.21 -13.53
N TYR A 25 -9.52 -13.42 -12.90
CA TYR A 25 -10.53 -13.91 -11.95
C TYR A 25 -11.82 -14.38 -12.61
N ASN A 26 -11.89 -14.42 -13.96
CA ASN A 26 -13.06 -14.78 -14.76
C ASN A 26 -14.32 -13.94 -14.40
N LEU A 27 -14.13 -12.65 -14.15
CA LEU A 27 -15.21 -11.70 -13.88
C LEU A 27 -15.88 -11.26 -15.19
N ALA A 28 -17.11 -10.75 -15.09
CA ALA A 28 -17.84 -10.27 -16.24
C ALA A 28 -17.22 -8.98 -16.82
N LEU A 29 -16.95 -8.99 -18.12
CA LEU A 29 -16.48 -7.85 -18.89
C LEU A 29 -17.66 -7.11 -19.52
N ASN A 30 -17.61 -5.78 -19.59
CA ASN A 30 -18.53 -4.99 -20.40
C ASN A 30 -18.17 -5.08 -21.89
N ASN A 31 -18.95 -4.44 -22.78
CA ASN A 31 -18.72 -4.58 -24.23
C ASN A 31 -17.42 -3.94 -24.69
N GLU A 32 -17.05 -2.78 -24.14
CA GLU A 32 -15.78 -2.09 -24.47
C GLU A 32 -14.57 -2.91 -23.96
N GLU A 33 -14.67 -3.46 -22.74
CA GLU A 33 -13.63 -4.30 -22.17
C GLU A 33 -13.42 -5.61 -22.97
N LYS A 34 -14.50 -6.17 -23.54
CA LYS A 34 -14.41 -7.35 -24.41
C LYS A 34 -13.68 -7.05 -25.70
N GLU A 35 -13.97 -5.90 -26.33
CA GLU A 35 -13.26 -5.48 -27.54
C GLU A 35 -11.76 -5.32 -27.28
N VAL A 36 -11.38 -4.69 -26.17
CA VAL A 36 -9.98 -4.56 -25.76
C VAL A 36 -9.35 -5.92 -25.48
N ALA A 37 -10.04 -6.81 -24.78
CA ALA A 37 -9.56 -8.15 -24.47
C ALA A 37 -9.37 -8.99 -25.76
N GLU A 38 -10.26 -8.89 -26.76
CA GLU A 38 -10.14 -9.56 -28.06
C GLU A 38 -8.93 -9.05 -28.85
N VAL A 39 -8.69 -7.73 -28.88
CA VAL A 39 -7.50 -7.16 -29.53
C VAL A 39 -6.21 -7.66 -28.86
N MET A 40 -6.18 -7.69 -27.53
CA MET A 40 -5.03 -8.17 -26.77
C MET A 40 -4.83 -9.68 -26.91
N ASP A 41 -5.92 -10.45 -27.06
CA ASP A 41 -5.86 -11.89 -27.29
C ASP A 41 -5.29 -12.20 -28.68
N ALA A 42 -5.77 -11.51 -29.72
CA ALA A 42 -5.24 -11.63 -31.07
C ALA A 42 -3.75 -11.26 -31.11
N PHE A 43 -3.34 -10.24 -30.37
CA PHE A 43 -1.94 -9.85 -30.28
C PHE A 43 -1.09 -10.90 -29.55
N ALA A 44 -1.56 -11.43 -28.43
CA ALA A 44 -0.85 -12.48 -27.69
C ALA A 44 -0.64 -13.74 -28.54
N HIS A 45 -1.66 -14.17 -29.27
CA HIS A 45 -1.55 -15.30 -30.19
C HIS A 45 -0.56 -15.03 -31.31
N HIS A 46 -0.62 -13.85 -31.93
CA HIS A 46 0.31 -13.46 -32.99
C HIS A 46 1.78 -13.48 -32.53
N VAL A 47 2.05 -12.98 -31.32
CA VAL A 47 3.39 -13.06 -30.72
C VAL A 47 3.80 -14.48 -30.43
N GLY A 48 2.89 -15.30 -29.93
CA GLY A 48 3.13 -16.73 -29.67
C GLY A 48 3.50 -17.50 -30.92
N GLU A 49 3.03 -17.06 -32.11
CA GLU A 49 3.30 -17.72 -33.42
C GLU A 49 4.57 -17.20 -34.09
N THR A 50 4.81 -15.90 -34.07
CA THR A 50 5.85 -15.26 -34.89
C THR A 50 7.15 -14.97 -34.15
N GLY A 51 7.13 -14.80 -32.83
CA GLY A 51 8.33 -14.45 -32.02
C GLY A 51 8.96 -13.10 -32.39
N SER A 52 9.99 -12.72 -31.68
CA SER A 52 10.88 -11.58 -31.92
C SER A 52 10.38 -10.15 -31.66
N ASP A 53 10.06 -9.31 -32.63
CA ASP A 53 9.75 -7.88 -32.42
C ASP A 53 8.49 -7.61 -31.58
N PRO A 54 7.40 -8.39 -31.71
CA PRO A 54 6.26 -8.29 -30.83
C PRO A 54 6.54 -8.60 -29.36
N GLU A 55 7.57 -9.42 -29.05
CA GLU A 55 7.98 -9.72 -27.67
C GLU A 55 8.36 -8.45 -26.90
N LYS A 56 9.13 -7.56 -27.52
CA LYS A 56 9.51 -6.27 -26.93
C LYS A 56 8.30 -5.37 -26.67
N GLN A 57 7.28 -5.44 -27.51
CA GLN A 57 6.05 -4.69 -27.33
C GLN A 57 5.25 -5.22 -26.14
N ILE A 58 5.14 -6.55 -25.97
CA ILE A 58 4.52 -7.14 -24.78
C ILE A 58 5.30 -6.78 -23.52
N ALA A 59 6.62 -6.92 -23.52
CA ALA A 59 7.44 -6.56 -22.37
C ALA A 59 7.28 -5.08 -21.98
N SER A 60 7.29 -4.20 -22.98
CA SER A 60 7.04 -2.76 -22.75
C SER A 60 5.63 -2.50 -22.22
N PHE A 61 4.63 -3.19 -22.75
CA PHE A 61 3.25 -3.08 -22.32
C PHE A 61 3.07 -3.55 -20.86
N VAL A 62 3.53 -4.75 -20.51
CA VAL A 62 3.47 -5.29 -19.15
C VAL A 62 4.19 -4.36 -18.18
N THR A 63 5.38 -3.88 -18.54
CA THR A 63 6.14 -2.94 -17.69
C THR A 63 5.37 -1.64 -17.45
N LYS A 64 4.78 -1.05 -18.49
CA LYS A 64 3.98 0.18 -18.35
C LYS A 64 2.75 -0.05 -17.49
N THR A 65 2.02 -1.14 -17.72
CA THR A 65 0.79 -1.45 -16.99
C THR A 65 1.08 -1.69 -15.51
N VAL A 66 2.13 -2.48 -15.18
CA VAL A 66 2.52 -2.72 -13.80
C VAL A 66 3.04 -1.44 -13.13
N THR A 67 3.80 -0.62 -13.86
CA THR A 67 4.31 0.64 -13.32
C THR A 67 3.16 1.62 -13.03
N ASP A 68 2.21 1.75 -13.95
CA ASP A 68 1.05 2.63 -13.79
C ASP A 68 0.20 2.20 -12.58
N GLU A 69 -0.06 0.90 -12.45
CA GLU A 69 -0.77 0.34 -11.29
C GLU A 69 -0.06 0.61 -9.96
N LEU A 70 1.26 0.47 -9.91
CA LEU A 70 2.02 0.69 -8.68
C LEU A 70 2.07 2.15 -8.24
N TYR A 71 2.11 3.09 -9.20
CA TYR A 71 2.28 4.51 -8.89
C TYR A 71 0.96 5.30 -8.85
N ASN A 72 0.00 4.94 -9.67
CA ASN A 72 -1.21 5.73 -9.88
C ASN A 72 -2.47 5.10 -9.26
N ALA A 73 -2.49 3.78 -9.04
CA ALA A 73 -3.64 3.16 -8.40
C ALA A 73 -3.79 3.63 -6.95
N PRO A 74 -4.99 4.00 -6.53
CA PRO A 74 -5.25 4.38 -5.14
C PRO A 74 -5.06 3.16 -4.22
N ASP A 75 -4.39 3.39 -3.10
CA ASP A 75 -4.24 2.40 -2.05
C ASP A 75 -4.66 3.03 -0.73
N GLU A 76 -5.87 2.67 -0.25
CA GLU A 76 -6.47 3.29 0.96
C GLU A 76 -5.54 3.23 2.17
N LEU A 77 -4.79 2.13 2.34
CA LEU A 77 -3.90 1.97 3.48
C LEU A 77 -2.67 2.87 3.35
N LEU A 78 -1.99 2.81 2.21
CA LEU A 78 -0.79 3.63 1.99
C LEU A 78 -1.12 5.12 1.96
N ASP A 79 -2.21 5.50 1.29
CA ASP A 79 -2.62 6.89 1.17
C ASP A 79 -3.10 7.50 2.49
N SER A 80 -3.58 6.67 3.43
CA SER A 80 -3.93 7.12 4.79
C SER A 80 -2.72 7.28 5.70
N MET A 81 -1.63 6.58 5.42
CA MET A 81 -0.45 6.54 6.29
C MET A 81 0.71 7.38 5.76
N PHE A 82 0.83 7.53 4.44
CA PHE A 82 2.00 8.10 3.78
C PHE A 82 1.59 9.01 2.62
N ASP A 83 2.29 10.14 2.49
CA ASP A 83 2.20 10.96 1.30
C ASP A 83 3.01 10.30 0.17
N ARG A 84 2.38 10.06 -0.98
CA ARG A 84 3.04 9.56 -2.17
C ARG A 84 3.43 10.74 -3.07
N GLY A 85 4.65 10.72 -3.55
CA GLY A 85 5.17 11.73 -4.46
C GLY A 85 6.05 11.12 -5.52
N THR A 86 6.09 11.75 -6.69
CA THR A 86 6.97 11.39 -7.78
C THR A 86 8.10 12.40 -7.87
N VAL A 87 9.33 11.93 -7.93
CA VAL A 87 10.52 12.77 -8.06
C VAL A 87 11.21 12.41 -9.37
N GLY A 88 11.63 13.40 -10.13
CA GLY A 88 12.36 13.20 -11.39
C GLY A 88 13.71 12.51 -11.14
N GLU A 89 14.22 11.78 -12.13
CA GLU A 89 15.45 11.01 -12.04
C GLU A 89 16.69 11.85 -11.62
N PHE A 90 16.67 13.15 -11.94
CA PHE A 90 17.76 14.09 -11.66
C PHE A 90 17.42 15.11 -10.57
N ASP A 91 16.27 14.97 -9.91
CA ASP A 91 15.85 15.89 -8.87
C ASP A 91 16.39 15.47 -7.51
N ASP A 92 16.99 16.42 -6.79
CA ASP A 92 17.35 16.23 -5.39
C ASP A 92 16.13 16.38 -4.49
N TYR A 93 15.62 15.27 -3.99
CA TYR A 93 14.57 15.29 -3.01
C TYR A 93 15.13 15.42 -1.59
N GLN A 94 14.76 16.48 -0.92
CA GLN A 94 15.07 16.69 0.49
C GLN A 94 13.79 16.79 1.31
N ALA A 95 13.54 15.83 2.17
CA ALA A 95 12.46 15.89 3.13
C ALA A 95 12.87 16.71 4.34
N GLN A 96 12.07 17.69 4.74
CA GLN A 96 12.24 18.42 5.99
C GLN A 96 11.34 17.83 7.08
N ARG A 97 11.91 17.48 8.19
CA ARG A 97 11.19 16.99 9.36
C ARG A 97 11.27 18.04 10.48
N THR A 98 10.12 18.37 11.04
CA THR A 98 10.07 19.09 12.31
C THR A 98 10.38 18.11 13.44
N VAL A 99 11.54 18.26 14.06
CA VAL A 99 12.00 17.29 15.09
C VAL A 99 11.19 17.42 16.36
N LYS A 100 10.90 18.64 16.78
CA LYS A 100 10.08 18.97 17.95
C LYS A 100 9.64 20.42 17.87
N ASN A 101 8.43 20.70 18.29
CA ASN A 101 8.01 22.09 18.49
C ASN A 101 8.74 22.63 19.73
N THR A 102 9.74 23.47 19.52
CA THR A 102 10.51 24.13 20.57
C THR A 102 10.10 25.59 20.78
N LEU A 103 9.00 26.00 20.15
CA LEU A 103 8.47 27.34 20.31
C LEU A 103 7.83 27.48 21.69
N VAL A 104 8.27 28.47 22.43
CA VAL A 104 7.76 28.78 23.79
C VAL A 104 7.06 30.14 23.77
N ALA A 105 5.81 30.15 24.19
CA ALA A 105 5.09 31.38 24.39
C ALA A 105 5.51 32.00 25.74
N HIS A 106 5.84 33.27 25.74
CA HIS A 106 6.21 34.00 26.94
C HIS A 106 5.21 35.11 27.23
N GLU A 107 4.82 35.24 28.48
CA GLU A 107 4.10 36.42 28.96
C GLU A 107 5.08 37.59 29.15
N ALA A 108 4.82 38.69 28.49
CA ALA A 108 5.64 39.88 28.62
C ALA A 108 4.79 41.13 28.81
N ALA A 109 5.29 42.06 29.63
CA ALA A 109 4.67 43.36 29.76
C ALA A 109 4.73 44.14 28.43
N LYS A 110 3.79 45.05 28.22
CA LYS A 110 3.74 45.87 27.00
C LYS A 110 5.08 46.61 26.80
N GLY A 111 5.82 46.29 25.72
CA GLY A 111 7.14 46.84 25.44
C GLY A 111 8.29 46.06 26.05
N GLY A 112 8.05 44.93 26.71
CA GLY A 112 9.11 44.06 27.22
C GLY A 112 9.78 43.27 26.10
N ASN A 113 11.07 42.95 26.30
CA ASN A 113 11.82 42.09 25.37
C ASN A 113 11.44 40.62 25.60
N VAL A 114 11.01 39.95 24.55
CA VAL A 114 10.64 38.51 24.59
C VAL A 114 11.78 37.69 24.06
N PRO A 115 12.20 36.62 24.76
CA PRO A 115 13.22 35.69 24.25
C PRO A 115 12.75 35.08 22.91
N ARG A 116 13.68 34.95 21.97
CA ARG A 116 13.40 34.33 20.66
C ARG A 116 13.45 32.81 20.80
N SER A 117 12.42 32.14 20.34
CA SER A 117 12.43 30.70 20.16
C SER A 117 12.55 30.35 18.66
N TYR A 118 13.19 29.25 18.34
CA TYR A 118 13.46 28.83 16.97
C TYR A 118 12.86 27.46 16.72
N LEU A 119 12.23 27.31 15.55
CA LEU A 119 11.81 26.00 15.06
C LEU A 119 13.02 25.26 14.51
N HIS A 120 13.30 24.08 15.03
CA HIS A 120 14.40 23.24 14.56
C HIS A 120 13.87 22.28 13.49
N LEU A 121 14.39 22.44 12.28
CA LEU A 121 14.08 21.58 11.14
C LEU A 121 15.30 20.69 10.86
N GLU A 122 15.07 19.40 10.70
CA GLU A 122 16.07 18.43 10.27
C GLU A 122 15.85 18.10 8.81
N THR A 123 16.91 18.13 8.01
CA THR A 123 16.87 17.72 6.62
C THR A 123 17.22 16.24 6.54
N LEU A 124 16.30 15.44 6.01
CA LEU A 124 16.48 14.02 5.80
C LEU A 124 16.86 13.77 4.35
N THR A 125 17.99 13.08 4.14
CA THR A 125 18.37 12.60 2.81
C THR A 125 17.82 11.19 2.59
N PRO A 126 16.92 10.98 1.64
CA PRO A 126 16.35 9.67 1.38
C PRO A 126 17.39 8.70 0.82
N ARG A 127 17.25 7.44 1.16
CA ARG A 127 18.02 6.35 0.53
C ARG A 127 17.15 5.70 -0.53
N TRP A 128 17.53 5.88 -1.78
CA TRP A 128 16.85 5.26 -2.91
C TRP A 128 17.14 3.75 -2.96
N THR A 129 16.15 3.00 -3.34
CA THR A 129 16.28 1.54 -3.55
C THR A 129 15.40 1.13 -4.70
N ASN A 130 16.00 0.46 -5.67
CA ASN A 130 15.29 -0.08 -6.80
C ASN A 130 14.57 -1.38 -6.41
N LEU A 131 13.30 -1.47 -6.75
CA LEU A 131 12.56 -2.72 -6.77
C LEU A 131 12.50 -3.21 -8.21
N GLN A 132 12.92 -4.45 -8.42
CA GLN A 132 12.96 -5.07 -9.75
C GLN A 132 12.39 -6.47 -9.65
N ILE A 133 11.71 -6.88 -10.70
CA ILE A 133 11.23 -8.24 -10.90
C ILE A 133 11.57 -8.66 -12.33
N GLU A 134 12.08 -9.88 -12.48
CA GLU A 134 12.37 -10.49 -13.76
C GLU A 134 11.56 -11.77 -13.87
N THR A 135 10.94 -11.98 -15.00
CA THR A 135 10.12 -13.16 -15.28
C THR A 135 10.05 -13.43 -16.77
N ASP A 136 9.86 -14.68 -17.11
CA ASP A 136 9.73 -15.15 -18.48
C ASP A 136 8.31 -15.63 -18.75
N LEU A 137 7.78 -15.32 -19.92
CA LEU A 137 6.53 -15.85 -20.43
C LEU A 137 6.79 -16.68 -21.68
N SER A 138 6.42 -17.96 -21.62
CA SER A 138 6.70 -18.87 -22.74
C SER A 138 5.77 -18.60 -23.95
N TYR A 139 6.31 -18.71 -25.16
CA TYR A 139 5.50 -18.63 -26.39
C TYR A 139 4.41 -19.70 -26.44
N THR A 140 4.65 -20.84 -25.80
CA THR A 140 3.66 -21.93 -25.73
C THR A 140 2.47 -21.52 -24.90
N ASP A 141 2.70 -20.78 -23.79
CA ASP A 141 1.63 -20.29 -22.94
C ASP A 141 0.84 -19.19 -23.64
N MET A 142 1.51 -18.29 -24.36
CA MET A 142 0.84 -17.27 -25.17
C MET A 142 -0.03 -17.89 -26.27
N ARG A 143 0.46 -18.93 -26.96
CA ARG A 143 -0.32 -19.66 -27.96
C ARG A 143 -1.53 -20.38 -27.41
N ARG A 144 -1.44 -20.93 -26.19
CA ARG A 144 -2.53 -21.68 -25.56
C ARG A 144 -3.56 -20.80 -24.87
N ASN A 145 -3.10 -19.77 -24.18
CA ASN A 145 -3.89 -19.01 -23.24
C ASN A 145 -4.14 -17.57 -23.70
N GLY A 146 -3.52 -17.11 -24.82
CA GLY A 146 -3.71 -15.77 -25.37
C GLY A 146 -3.48 -14.67 -24.37
N PHE A 147 -4.40 -13.71 -24.31
CA PHE A 147 -4.35 -12.58 -23.39
C PHE A 147 -4.37 -13.00 -21.91
N LYS A 148 -4.99 -14.13 -21.58
CA LYS A 148 -5.02 -14.62 -20.19
C LYS A 148 -3.62 -14.91 -19.63
N ALA A 149 -2.66 -15.34 -20.46
CA ALA A 149 -1.28 -15.56 -20.03
C ALA A 149 -0.61 -14.23 -19.65
N ILE A 150 -0.81 -13.18 -20.47
CA ILE A 150 -0.29 -11.83 -20.19
C ILE A 150 -0.96 -11.23 -18.96
N ALA A 151 -2.28 -11.38 -18.83
CA ALA A 151 -3.05 -10.90 -17.70
C ALA A 151 -2.56 -11.49 -16.37
N ASN A 152 -2.39 -12.82 -16.32
CA ASN A 152 -1.85 -13.49 -15.15
C ASN A 152 -0.46 -12.98 -14.78
N LEU A 153 0.42 -12.83 -15.80
CA LEU A 153 1.77 -12.31 -15.58
C LEU A 153 1.74 -10.91 -14.98
N THR A 154 0.96 -10.00 -15.59
CA THR A 154 0.85 -8.61 -15.18
C THR A 154 0.34 -8.50 -13.74
N THR A 155 -0.70 -9.23 -13.39
CA THR A 155 -1.30 -9.19 -12.05
C THR A 155 -0.35 -9.76 -11.00
N PHE A 156 0.27 -10.92 -11.26
CA PHE A 156 1.22 -11.51 -10.31
C PHE A 156 2.48 -10.67 -10.12
N MET A 157 2.96 -10.01 -11.17
CA MET A 157 4.08 -9.06 -11.05
C MET A 157 3.70 -7.86 -10.18
N SER A 158 2.54 -7.29 -10.41
CA SER A 158 2.04 -6.17 -9.61
C SER A 158 1.87 -6.56 -8.14
N GLU A 159 1.23 -7.70 -7.86
CA GLU A 159 1.07 -8.22 -6.49
C GLU A 159 2.43 -8.46 -5.80
N ALA A 160 3.38 -9.09 -6.50
CA ALA A 160 4.70 -9.36 -5.96
C ALA A 160 5.47 -8.07 -5.61
N LEU A 161 5.41 -7.06 -6.49
CA LEU A 161 6.03 -5.76 -6.25
C LEU A 161 5.34 -4.99 -5.13
N LYS A 162 4.00 -4.97 -5.09
CA LYS A 162 3.22 -4.38 -3.99
C LYS A 162 3.58 -5.03 -2.66
N ASN A 163 3.58 -6.35 -2.58
CA ASN A 163 3.94 -7.08 -1.35
C ASN A 163 5.37 -6.76 -0.89
N LYS A 164 6.32 -6.65 -1.84
CA LYS A 164 7.70 -6.29 -1.50
C LYS A 164 7.82 -4.85 -1.04
N MET A 165 7.09 -3.93 -1.64
CA MET A 165 7.03 -2.53 -1.25
C MET A 165 6.45 -2.40 0.17
N PHE A 166 5.32 -3.04 0.46
CA PHE A 166 4.72 -3.07 1.79
C PHE A 166 5.68 -3.64 2.84
N ALA A 167 6.26 -4.83 2.58
CA ALA A 167 7.20 -5.45 3.50
C ALA A 167 8.39 -4.52 3.81
N ARG A 168 8.84 -3.73 2.83
CA ARG A 168 9.92 -2.78 3.02
C ARG A 168 9.50 -1.57 3.82
N ILE A 169 8.36 -0.95 3.50
CA ILE A 169 7.83 0.21 4.22
C ILE A 169 7.61 -0.16 5.69
N PHE A 170 6.87 -1.24 5.95
CA PHE A 170 6.60 -1.67 7.32
C PHE A 170 7.87 -2.13 8.05
N GLY A 171 8.82 -2.77 7.35
CA GLY A 171 10.11 -3.10 7.94
C GLY A 171 10.94 -1.87 8.35
N GLN A 172 10.84 -0.77 7.62
CA GLN A 172 11.47 0.49 8.01
C GLN A 172 10.76 1.16 9.19
N VAL A 173 9.43 1.13 9.21
CA VAL A 173 8.64 1.61 10.35
C VAL A 173 8.96 0.81 11.61
N ASP A 174 9.00 -0.52 11.52
CA ASP A 174 9.36 -1.39 12.64
C ASP A 174 10.78 -1.12 13.15
N ALA A 175 11.74 -0.95 12.24
CA ALA A 175 13.11 -0.60 12.60
C ALA A 175 13.22 0.77 13.27
N ALA A 176 12.41 1.75 12.86
CA ALA A 176 12.37 3.06 13.48
C ALA A 176 11.76 3.01 14.90
N ILE A 177 10.73 2.17 15.09
CA ILE A 177 10.08 1.96 16.39
C ILE A 177 10.96 1.13 17.32
N ALA A 178 11.69 0.13 16.81
CA ALA A 178 12.48 -0.81 17.61
C ALA A 178 13.59 -0.14 18.45
N GLY A 179 14.05 1.05 18.04
CA GLY A 179 15.06 1.83 18.76
C GLY A 179 14.50 2.85 19.75
N GLY A 180 13.18 3.01 19.87
CA GLY A 180 12.55 4.06 20.67
C GLY A 180 11.92 3.59 21.97
N GLU A 181 11.65 4.55 22.89
CA GLU A 181 10.92 4.35 24.14
C GLU A 181 9.43 4.01 23.92
N GLN A 182 8.99 3.99 22.68
CA GLN A 182 7.58 3.86 22.23
C GLN A 182 7.15 2.39 22.07
N LYS A 183 7.96 1.45 22.53
CA LYS A 183 7.66 0.03 22.44
C LYS A 183 6.98 -0.47 23.71
N ILE A 184 5.75 -0.96 23.59
CA ILE A 184 5.04 -1.65 24.66
C ILE A 184 5.27 -3.15 24.48
N ASP A 185 6.04 -3.76 25.39
CA ASP A 185 6.26 -5.19 25.38
C ASP A 185 5.10 -5.88 26.14
N VAL A 186 4.42 -6.78 25.47
CA VAL A 186 3.31 -7.56 26.04
C VAL A 186 3.77 -8.80 26.80
N GLY A 187 5.08 -9.11 26.75
CA GLY A 187 5.66 -10.26 27.48
C GLY A 187 5.18 -11.63 27.01
N GLY A 188 4.52 -11.72 25.87
CA GLY A 188 3.92 -12.96 25.38
C GLY A 188 3.57 -12.92 23.90
N THR A 189 2.92 -13.98 23.41
CA THR A 189 2.52 -14.15 22.00
C THR A 189 1.16 -13.52 21.65
N ALA A 190 0.40 -13.09 22.64
CA ALA A 190 -0.92 -12.50 22.46
C ALA A 190 -1.01 -11.16 23.18
N PRO A 191 -1.72 -10.16 22.63
CA PRO A 191 -1.93 -8.89 23.32
C PRO A 191 -2.73 -9.11 24.61
N THR A 192 -2.41 -8.32 25.65
CA THR A 192 -3.18 -8.26 26.89
C THR A 192 -4.02 -6.99 26.90
N MET A 193 -5.12 -6.97 27.67
CA MET A 193 -5.94 -5.76 27.82
C MET A 193 -5.11 -4.59 28.35
N GLU A 194 -4.29 -4.83 29.38
CA GLU A 194 -3.43 -3.79 29.96
C GLU A 194 -2.46 -3.18 28.94
N ALA A 195 -1.92 -3.99 28.03
CA ALA A 195 -1.03 -3.51 26.96
C ALA A 195 -1.80 -2.71 25.91
N MET A 196 -3.01 -3.14 25.58
CA MET A 196 -3.88 -2.40 24.64
C MET A 196 -4.37 -1.09 25.22
N ASP A 197 -4.74 -1.05 26.50
CA ASP A 197 -5.14 0.19 27.20
C ASP A 197 -3.97 1.16 27.28
N LYS A 198 -2.76 0.70 27.60
CA LYS A 198 -1.56 1.54 27.58
C LYS A 198 -1.28 2.10 26.18
N LEU A 199 -1.44 1.26 25.14
CA LEU A 199 -1.27 1.69 23.74
C LEU A 199 -2.33 2.75 23.38
N ALA A 200 -3.58 2.53 23.75
CA ALA A 200 -4.67 3.46 23.50
C ALA A 200 -4.44 4.80 24.18
N LEU A 201 -4.07 4.80 25.47
CA LEU A 201 -3.73 6.01 26.21
C LEU A 201 -2.56 6.75 25.56
N TYR A 202 -1.50 6.04 25.22
CA TYR A 202 -0.33 6.61 24.57
C TYR A 202 -0.69 7.25 23.23
N LEU A 203 -1.42 6.55 22.36
CA LEU A 203 -1.83 7.06 21.06
C LEU A 203 -2.73 8.30 21.20
N ASN A 204 -3.66 8.31 22.16
CA ASN A 204 -4.53 9.45 22.41
C ASN A 204 -3.75 10.66 22.96
N GLU A 205 -2.74 10.45 23.79
CA GLU A 205 -1.89 11.52 24.34
C GLU A 205 -1.05 12.19 23.25
N TYR A 206 -0.56 11.40 22.27
CA TYR A 206 0.32 11.89 21.21
C TYR A 206 -0.41 12.22 19.90
N SER A 207 -1.71 11.98 19.81
CA SER A 207 -2.49 12.19 18.56
C SER A 207 -2.72 13.65 18.21
N ASP A 208 -2.46 14.56 19.14
CA ASP A 208 -2.59 16.02 18.99
C ASP A 208 -3.92 16.45 18.31
N GLY A 209 -5.01 15.76 18.70
CA GLY A 209 -6.35 15.99 18.17
C GLY A 209 -6.69 15.24 16.86
N SER A 210 -5.77 14.48 16.30
CA SER A 210 -6.06 13.58 15.19
C SER A 210 -6.61 12.25 15.71
N THR A 211 -7.34 11.52 14.84
CA THR A 211 -7.88 10.20 15.20
C THR A 211 -6.79 9.15 15.02
N PRO A 212 -6.29 8.51 16.09
CA PRO A 212 -5.28 7.49 15.98
C PRO A 212 -5.85 6.23 15.36
N PHE A 213 -5.01 5.47 14.66
CA PHE A 213 -5.35 4.16 14.14
C PHE A 213 -4.20 3.17 14.34
N THR A 214 -4.53 1.89 14.31
CA THR A 214 -3.57 0.80 14.48
C THR A 214 -3.59 -0.09 13.24
N VAL A 215 -2.42 -0.43 12.75
CA VAL A 215 -2.24 -1.37 11.64
C VAL A 215 -1.57 -2.64 12.15
N SER A 216 -2.12 -3.78 11.84
CA SER A 216 -1.59 -5.07 12.29
C SER A 216 -1.86 -6.17 11.29
N LEU A 217 -1.05 -7.23 11.31
CA LEU A 217 -1.36 -8.41 10.52
C LEU A 217 -2.66 -9.05 11.00
N MET A 218 -3.49 -9.50 10.05
CA MET A 218 -4.80 -10.11 10.30
C MET A 218 -4.75 -11.20 11.39
N LYS A 219 -3.69 -12.01 11.38
CA LYS A 219 -3.48 -13.06 12.40
C LYS A 219 -3.37 -12.52 13.83
N TYR A 220 -2.84 -11.30 14.01
CA TYR A 220 -2.75 -10.67 15.33
C TYR A 220 -4.04 -9.97 15.69
N CYS A 221 -4.72 -9.33 14.73
CA CYS A 221 -6.06 -8.79 14.94
C CYS A 221 -7.03 -9.88 15.43
N ALA A 222 -6.97 -11.08 14.86
CA ALA A 222 -7.79 -12.21 15.29
C ALA A 222 -7.45 -12.72 16.72
N GLN A 223 -6.26 -12.42 17.24
CA GLN A 223 -5.87 -12.80 18.62
C GLN A 223 -6.51 -11.92 19.69
N LEU A 224 -6.98 -10.70 19.33
CA LEU A 224 -7.69 -9.83 20.28
C LEU A 224 -8.85 -10.53 20.96
N ARG A 225 -9.55 -11.43 20.28
CA ARG A 225 -10.62 -12.26 20.86
C ARG A 225 -10.18 -13.17 22.01
N ARG A 226 -8.87 -13.48 22.10
CA ARG A 226 -8.29 -14.37 23.12
C ARG A 226 -7.86 -13.63 24.39
N MET A 227 -7.97 -12.30 24.39
CA MET A 227 -7.64 -11.52 25.58
C MET A 227 -8.61 -11.86 26.72
N THR A 228 -8.04 -12.15 27.89
CA THR A 228 -8.83 -12.47 29.09
C THR A 228 -9.71 -11.27 29.49
N GLY A 229 -10.98 -11.50 29.68
CA GLY A 229 -11.95 -10.46 30.05
C GLY A 229 -12.53 -9.69 28.89
N TYR A 230 -11.96 -9.78 27.70
CA TYR A 230 -12.38 -9.00 26.53
C TYR A 230 -13.83 -9.25 26.12
N ALA A 231 -14.30 -10.50 26.21
CA ALA A 231 -15.67 -10.85 25.88
C ALA A 231 -16.73 -10.15 26.73
N GLN A 232 -16.39 -9.69 27.94
CA GLN A 232 -17.29 -8.98 28.84
C GLN A 232 -17.48 -7.52 28.45
N TYR A 233 -16.53 -6.93 27.74
CA TYR A 233 -16.55 -5.52 27.34
C TYR A 233 -16.99 -5.32 25.88
N LEU A 234 -17.23 -6.42 25.14
CA LEU A 234 -17.71 -6.35 23.77
C LEU A 234 -19.14 -5.81 23.73
N SER A 235 -19.34 -4.66 23.12
CA SER A 235 -20.66 -4.19 22.72
C SER A 235 -21.25 -5.11 21.64
N ASP A 236 -22.57 -5.08 21.44
CA ASP A 236 -23.20 -5.90 20.42
C ASP A 236 -22.70 -5.55 19.00
N GLY A 237 -22.37 -4.29 18.71
CA GLY A 237 -21.72 -3.89 17.47
C GLY A 237 -20.33 -4.49 17.28
N MET A 238 -19.53 -4.57 18.34
CA MET A 238 -18.22 -5.21 18.29
C MET A 238 -18.33 -6.74 18.06
N LYS A 239 -19.36 -7.39 18.59
CA LYS A 239 -19.65 -8.81 18.32
C LYS A 239 -20.03 -9.02 16.85
N ASP A 240 -20.79 -8.10 16.27
CA ASP A 240 -21.14 -8.12 14.84
C ASP A 240 -19.91 -7.95 13.95
N ASP A 241 -18.98 -7.08 14.30
CA ASP A 241 -17.72 -6.92 13.60
C ASP A 241 -16.90 -8.21 13.62
N PHE A 242 -16.83 -8.90 14.76
CA PHE A 242 -16.19 -10.21 14.83
C PHE A 242 -16.81 -11.26 13.93
N ASN A 243 -18.13 -11.27 13.85
CA ASN A 243 -18.85 -12.23 13.01
C ASN A 243 -18.63 -11.94 11.52
N ARG A 244 -18.51 -10.66 11.13
CA ARG A 244 -18.35 -10.25 9.72
C ARG A 244 -16.89 -10.28 9.25
N TYR A 245 -15.94 -9.82 10.07
CA TYR A 245 -14.56 -9.56 9.67
C TYR A 245 -13.53 -10.47 10.36
N GLY A 246 -13.94 -11.22 11.38
CA GLY A 246 -13.06 -12.07 12.17
C GLY A 246 -12.21 -11.32 13.22
N PHE A 247 -12.34 -10.00 13.31
CA PHE A 247 -11.68 -9.13 14.30
C PHE A 247 -12.52 -7.88 14.57
N VAL A 248 -12.20 -7.17 15.66
CA VAL A 248 -12.87 -5.91 16.01
C VAL A 248 -12.20 -4.76 15.27
N LYS A 249 -13.00 -3.92 14.63
CA LYS A 249 -12.49 -2.75 13.89
C LYS A 249 -12.08 -1.58 14.76
N THR A 250 -12.55 -1.52 16.00
CA THR A 250 -12.25 -0.42 16.92
C THR A 250 -11.98 -0.95 18.33
N TYR A 251 -10.97 -0.41 19.00
CA TYR A 251 -10.68 -0.66 20.39
C TYR A 251 -10.44 0.70 21.08
N ASP A 252 -11.25 1.02 22.10
CA ASP A 252 -11.19 2.27 22.85
C ASP A 252 -11.10 3.54 21.97
N GLY A 253 -11.94 3.59 20.93
CA GLY A 253 -11.97 4.69 19.96
C GLY A 253 -10.88 4.64 18.86
N ILE A 254 -9.95 3.71 18.94
CA ILE A 254 -8.87 3.55 17.95
C ILE A 254 -9.29 2.57 16.88
N ALA A 255 -9.20 2.99 15.62
CA ALA A 255 -9.48 2.12 14.49
C ALA A 255 -8.38 1.05 14.33
N ILE A 256 -8.78 -0.20 14.07
CA ILE A 256 -7.87 -1.32 13.83
C ILE A 256 -8.00 -1.77 12.38
N THR A 257 -6.90 -1.71 11.65
CA THR A 257 -6.82 -2.16 10.26
C THR A 257 -5.97 -3.44 10.19
N GLY A 258 -6.58 -4.50 9.67
CA GLY A 258 -5.88 -5.77 9.44
C GLY A 258 -5.29 -5.82 8.03
N ILE A 259 -4.00 -6.17 7.95
CA ILE A 259 -3.31 -6.43 6.68
C ILE A 259 -3.10 -7.94 6.53
N SER A 260 -3.32 -8.46 5.35
CA SER A 260 -3.11 -9.88 4.99
C SER A 260 -1.64 -10.22 4.77
#